data_861f4fb9095458beaa3f20caebce51f0
#
_entry.id   861f4fb9095458beaa3f20caebce51f0
#
_cell.length_a   1.000
_cell.length_b   1.000
_cell.length_c   1.000
_cell.angle_alpha   90.00
_cell.angle_beta   90.00
_cell.angle_gamma   90.00
#
_symmetry.space_group_name_H-M   'P 1'
#
loop_
_entity.id
_entity.type
_entity.pdbx_description
1 polymer ?
#
loop_
_entity_poly.entity_id
_entity_poly.type
_entity_poly.pdbx_seq_one_letter_code
_entity_poly.pdbx_strand_id
1 'polypeptide(L)'
;PGFIAADKNNVTTTLGRGGSDYTAAILAAAVNASVLEIWTDVSGMMTADPRLVNNIKHIPQISYQEAMELSHFGAKVIYPPTIQPVMKKGIPVWIKNTFAPEEPGTVIKNEATATGTSIQGISSINSIVLLSLEGSGMVGIPGFSKRLFEALANASINVILITQGSSEHSICVGVDEYASAKAKEVIDAAFAYEIETNKVDPIIVEKELSIVAIVGDNMKNHSGISGKMFSALGRNGVSIRAIAQGSSERNISAVISTADVKKAINVLHEEFFETTYKQVNLFIAGL
;
A
#
# COMPACT_ATOMS: atom_id res chain seq x y z
N PRO A 1 -12.39 -2.53 -27.38
CA PRO A 1 -11.50 -1.69 -26.60
C PRO A 1 -12.24 -1.05 -25.42
N GLY A 2 -11.97 -1.53 -24.22
CA GLY A 2 -12.68 -1.20 -23.00
C GLY A 2 -12.21 0.06 -22.28
N PHE A 3 -11.47 0.93 -22.93
CA PHE A 3 -10.95 2.16 -22.37
C PHE A 3 -11.90 3.35 -22.54
N ILE A 4 -12.78 3.30 -23.55
CA ILE A 4 -13.70 4.35 -23.93
C ILE A 4 -14.96 4.28 -23.09
N ALA A 5 -15.42 5.42 -22.61
CA ALA A 5 -16.65 5.61 -21.86
C ALA A 5 -17.42 6.84 -22.36
N ALA A 6 -18.58 7.08 -21.80
CA ALA A 6 -19.33 8.32 -21.98
C ALA A 6 -19.69 8.92 -20.64
N ASP A 7 -19.73 10.22 -20.55
CA ASP A 7 -20.25 10.95 -19.38
C ASP A 7 -21.79 10.93 -19.37
N LYS A 8 -22.39 11.54 -18.33
CA LYS A 8 -23.85 11.63 -18.18
C LYS A 8 -24.56 12.40 -19.31
N ASN A 9 -23.83 13.15 -20.15
CA ASN A 9 -24.32 13.91 -21.29
C ASN A 9 -24.06 13.17 -22.61
N ASN A 10 -23.63 11.90 -22.58
CA ASN A 10 -23.22 11.08 -23.73
C ASN A 10 -22.00 11.65 -24.50
N VAL A 11 -21.18 12.48 -23.86
CA VAL A 11 -19.92 12.95 -24.43
C VAL A 11 -18.87 11.87 -24.22
N THR A 12 -18.17 11.49 -25.31
CA THR A 12 -17.11 10.49 -25.26
C THR A 12 -15.98 10.92 -24.31
N THR A 13 -15.60 10.03 -23.42
CA THR A 13 -14.50 10.19 -22.47
C THR A 13 -13.71 8.89 -22.35
N THR A 14 -12.74 8.83 -21.43
CA THR A 14 -11.96 7.65 -21.12
C THR A 14 -12.05 7.31 -19.63
N LEU A 15 -11.92 6.02 -19.30
CA LEU A 15 -11.88 5.56 -17.92
C LEU A 15 -10.55 5.80 -17.22
N GLY A 16 -9.56 6.37 -17.93
CA GLY A 16 -8.23 6.59 -17.39
C GLY A 16 -7.41 5.29 -17.28
N ARG A 17 -6.40 5.31 -16.41
CA ARG A 17 -5.48 4.19 -16.22
C ARG A 17 -6.22 2.94 -15.75
N GLY A 18 -5.92 1.77 -16.36
CA GLY A 18 -6.57 0.49 -16.06
C GLY A 18 -8.04 0.40 -16.51
N GLY A 19 -8.52 1.35 -17.34
CA GLY A 19 -9.90 1.38 -17.79
C GLY A 19 -10.30 0.19 -18.67
N SER A 20 -9.39 -0.38 -19.45
CA SER A 20 -9.61 -1.62 -20.21
C SER A 20 -9.89 -2.80 -19.30
N ASP A 21 -9.08 -2.97 -18.27
CA ASP A 21 -9.19 -4.06 -17.29
C ASP A 21 -10.51 -3.91 -16.50
N TYR A 22 -10.84 -2.67 -16.12
CA TYR A 22 -12.09 -2.38 -15.42
C TYR A 22 -13.32 -2.71 -16.26
N THR A 23 -13.31 -2.34 -17.55
CA THR A 23 -14.40 -2.71 -18.48
C THR A 23 -14.50 -4.23 -18.63
N ALA A 24 -13.37 -4.93 -18.76
CA ALA A 24 -13.37 -6.39 -18.84
C ALA A 24 -13.95 -7.03 -17.57
N ALA A 25 -13.65 -6.50 -16.39
CA ALA A 25 -14.19 -6.97 -15.11
C ALA A 25 -15.70 -6.73 -15.00
N ILE A 26 -16.20 -5.57 -15.44
CA ILE A 26 -17.64 -5.28 -15.49
C ILE A 26 -18.35 -6.28 -16.41
N LEU A 27 -17.81 -6.52 -17.61
CA LEU A 27 -18.38 -7.46 -18.57
C LEU A 27 -18.35 -8.88 -18.02
N ALA A 28 -17.23 -9.34 -17.47
CA ALA A 28 -17.12 -10.65 -16.84
C ALA A 28 -18.17 -10.85 -15.73
N ALA A 29 -18.36 -9.84 -14.88
CA ALA A 29 -19.39 -9.85 -13.84
C ALA A 29 -20.80 -9.86 -14.43
N ALA A 30 -21.07 -9.10 -15.50
CA ALA A 30 -22.38 -9.01 -16.14
C ALA A 30 -22.83 -10.36 -16.77
N VAL A 31 -21.90 -11.07 -17.41
CA VAL A 31 -22.18 -12.36 -18.04
C VAL A 31 -21.98 -13.57 -17.11
N ASN A 32 -21.63 -13.35 -15.83
CA ASN A 32 -21.25 -14.39 -14.87
C ASN A 32 -20.16 -15.31 -15.44
N ALA A 33 -19.09 -14.74 -15.98
CA ALA A 33 -17.98 -15.49 -16.55
C ALA A 33 -17.36 -16.46 -15.53
N SER A 34 -16.85 -17.59 -16.00
CA SER A 34 -16.14 -18.56 -15.15
C SER A 34 -14.75 -18.07 -14.72
N VAL A 35 -14.16 -17.16 -15.51
CA VAL A 35 -12.82 -16.61 -15.29
C VAL A 35 -12.67 -15.28 -16.05
N LEU A 36 -11.84 -14.39 -15.52
CA LEU A 36 -11.33 -13.21 -16.21
C LEU A 36 -9.82 -13.38 -16.40
N GLU A 37 -9.33 -13.33 -17.62
CA GLU A 37 -7.89 -13.29 -17.92
C GLU A 37 -7.48 -11.89 -18.35
N ILE A 38 -6.45 -11.35 -17.68
CA ILE A 38 -5.81 -10.08 -18.01
C ILE A 38 -4.43 -10.41 -18.58
N TRP A 39 -4.26 -10.19 -19.88
CA TRP A 39 -3.01 -10.39 -20.58
C TRP A 39 -2.24 -9.08 -20.65
N THR A 40 -1.05 -9.06 -20.06
CA THR A 40 -0.20 -7.86 -19.89
C THR A 40 1.27 -8.19 -20.24
N ASP A 41 2.20 -7.33 -19.89
CA ASP A 41 3.63 -7.46 -20.15
C ASP A 41 4.43 -8.09 -18.98
N VAL A 42 3.73 -8.58 -17.95
CA VAL A 42 4.33 -9.24 -16.78
C VAL A 42 3.72 -10.62 -16.54
N SER A 43 4.51 -11.55 -16.01
CA SER A 43 4.11 -12.94 -15.76
C SER A 43 3.38 -13.13 -14.43
N GLY A 44 2.61 -12.14 -13.98
CA GLY A 44 1.87 -12.17 -12.73
C GLY A 44 2.45 -11.25 -11.66
N MET A 45 2.08 -11.50 -10.40
CA MET A 45 2.51 -10.72 -9.26
C MET A 45 3.76 -11.33 -8.63
N MET A 46 4.63 -10.48 -8.10
CA MET A 46 5.90 -10.86 -7.49
C MET A 46 5.97 -10.41 -6.03
N THR A 47 6.82 -11.06 -5.24
CA THR A 47 6.99 -10.74 -3.80
C THR A 47 7.57 -9.35 -3.52
N ALA A 48 8.20 -8.73 -4.52
CA ALA A 48 8.67 -7.33 -4.48
C ALA A 48 8.85 -6.80 -5.92
N ASP A 49 9.20 -5.51 -6.04
CA ASP A 49 9.50 -4.89 -7.34
C ASP A 49 10.82 -5.46 -7.90
N PRO A 50 10.81 -6.08 -9.10
CA PRO A 50 12.02 -6.67 -9.72
C PRO A 50 13.12 -5.65 -10.02
N ARG A 51 12.80 -4.37 -10.10
CA ARG A 51 13.78 -3.29 -10.30
C ARG A 51 14.58 -2.98 -9.03
N LEU A 52 14.08 -3.36 -7.86
CA LEU A 52 14.67 -3.08 -6.56
C LEU A 52 15.32 -4.31 -5.92
N VAL A 53 14.75 -5.51 -6.15
CA VAL A 53 15.18 -6.77 -5.54
C VAL A 53 15.50 -7.79 -6.64
N ASN A 54 16.66 -8.45 -6.53
CA ASN A 54 17.10 -9.41 -7.54
C ASN A 54 16.48 -10.81 -7.37
N ASN A 55 16.24 -11.25 -6.12
CA ASN A 55 15.79 -12.62 -5.79
C ASN A 55 14.28 -12.69 -5.54
N ILE A 56 13.50 -11.95 -6.32
CA ILE A 56 12.04 -11.97 -6.21
C ILE A 56 11.48 -13.37 -6.50
N LYS A 57 10.34 -13.67 -5.87
CA LYS A 57 9.61 -14.91 -6.12
C LYS A 57 8.28 -14.59 -6.77
N HIS A 58 7.88 -15.46 -7.70
CA HIS A 58 6.55 -15.40 -8.29
C HIS A 58 5.49 -15.80 -7.25
N ILE A 59 4.36 -15.09 -7.25
CA ILE A 59 3.19 -15.38 -6.42
C ILE A 59 2.18 -16.13 -7.29
N PRO A 60 2.05 -17.46 -7.14
CA PRO A 60 1.18 -18.24 -8.01
C PRO A 60 -0.30 -17.98 -7.73
N GLN A 61 -0.64 -17.64 -6.49
CA GLN A 61 -2.01 -17.40 -6.05
C GLN A 61 -2.05 -16.35 -4.94
N ILE A 62 -3.04 -15.46 -5.01
CA ILE A 62 -3.21 -14.37 -4.03
C ILE A 62 -4.71 -14.11 -3.81
N SER A 63 -5.08 -13.60 -2.63
CA SER A 63 -6.46 -13.16 -2.40
C SER A 63 -6.77 -11.84 -3.11
N TYR A 64 -8.06 -11.53 -3.32
CA TYR A 64 -8.46 -10.24 -3.87
C TYR A 64 -7.99 -9.08 -2.99
N GLN A 65 -8.07 -9.24 -1.66
CA GLN A 65 -7.68 -8.23 -0.70
C GLN A 65 -6.18 -7.97 -0.74
N GLU A 66 -5.36 -9.02 -0.72
CA GLU A 66 -3.90 -8.90 -0.83
C GLU A 66 -3.49 -8.28 -2.17
N ALA A 67 -4.14 -8.67 -3.27
CA ALA A 67 -3.88 -8.10 -4.59
C ALA A 67 -4.21 -6.60 -4.64
N MET A 68 -5.31 -6.16 -4.00
CA MET A 68 -5.66 -4.75 -3.89
C MET A 68 -4.62 -3.99 -3.05
N GLU A 69 -4.21 -4.54 -1.90
CA GLU A 69 -3.20 -3.91 -1.04
C GLU A 69 -1.84 -3.77 -1.76
N LEU A 70 -1.33 -4.85 -2.37
CA LEU A 70 -0.08 -4.78 -3.12
C LEU A 70 -0.16 -3.78 -4.28
N SER A 71 -1.29 -3.72 -4.99
CA SER A 71 -1.48 -2.80 -6.11
C SER A 71 -1.63 -1.34 -5.64
N HIS A 72 -2.23 -1.11 -4.47
CA HIS A 72 -2.33 0.21 -3.86
C HIS A 72 -0.94 0.76 -3.52
N PHE A 73 -0.07 -0.05 -2.94
CA PHE A 73 1.29 0.31 -2.55
C PHE A 73 2.32 0.26 -3.69
N GLY A 74 1.90 0.16 -4.96
CA GLY A 74 2.80 0.39 -6.10
C GLY A 74 3.17 -0.82 -6.95
N ALA A 75 2.72 -2.03 -6.63
CA ALA A 75 2.76 -3.15 -7.55
C ALA A 75 1.76 -2.92 -8.70
N LYS A 76 2.15 -2.12 -9.69
CA LYS A 76 1.27 -1.60 -10.78
C LYS A 76 0.79 -2.68 -11.76
N VAL A 77 0.60 -3.91 -11.28
CA VAL A 77 0.23 -5.07 -12.11
C VAL A 77 -1.26 -5.05 -12.46
N ILE A 78 -2.11 -4.66 -11.50
CA ILE A 78 -3.56 -4.53 -11.73
C ILE A 78 -4.06 -3.21 -11.12
N TYR A 79 -5.07 -2.62 -11.75
CA TYR A 79 -5.73 -1.44 -11.20
C TYR A 79 -6.74 -1.86 -10.13
N PRO A 80 -6.62 -1.41 -8.85
CA PRO A 80 -7.43 -1.91 -7.75
C PRO A 80 -8.95 -1.88 -7.98
N PRO A 81 -9.57 -0.84 -8.60
CA PRO A 81 -10.99 -0.85 -8.93
C PRO A 81 -11.43 -2.00 -9.86
N THR A 82 -10.52 -2.54 -10.67
CA THR A 82 -10.79 -3.66 -11.58
C THR A 82 -11.27 -4.90 -10.83
N ILE A 83 -10.77 -5.13 -9.63
CA ILE A 83 -11.07 -6.33 -8.84
C ILE A 83 -12.51 -6.31 -8.28
N GLN A 84 -13.07 -5.14 -7.98
CA GLN A 84 -14.33 -5.02 -7.26
C GLN A 84 -15.54 -5.71 -7.95
N PRO A 85 -15.79 -5.55 -9.28
CA PRO A 85 -16.92 -6.22 -9.93
C PRO A 85 -16.83 -7.74 -9.88
N VAL A 86 -15.66 -8.30 -10.12
CA VAL A 86 -15.42 -9.74 -10.16
C VAL A 86 -15.35 -10.36 -8.76
N MET A 87 -14.81 -9.64 -7.78
CA MET A 87 -14.75 -10.09 -6.38
C MET A 87 -16.14 -10.35 -5.81
N LYS A 88 -17.12 -9.46 -6.07
CA LYS A 88 -18.51 -9.63 -5.61
C LYS A 88 -19.18 -10.88 -6.18
N LYS A 89 -18.70 -11.37 -7.31
CA LYS A 89 -19.21 -12.56 -8.00
C LYS A 89 -18.37 -13.80 -7.75
N GLY A 90 -17.21 -13.66 -7.09
CA GLY A 90 -16.27 -14.75 -6.87
C GLY A 90 -15.58 -15.24 -8.14
N ILE A 91 -15.50 -14.41 -9.20
CA ILE A 91 -14.92 -14.77 -10.49
C ILE A 91 -13.39 -14.67 -10.41
N PRO A 92 -12.65 -15.79 -10.56
CA PRO A 92 -11.17 -15.75 -10.52
C PRO A 92 -10.61 -14.83 -11.61
N VAL A 93 -9.52 -14.10 -11.27
CA VAL A 93 -8.79 -13.26 -12.21
C VAL A 93 -7.40 -13.82 -12.41
N TRP A 94 -7.01 -14.09 -13.64
CA TRP A 94 -5.66 -14.49 -14.01
C TRP A 94 -4.90 -13.29 -14.56
N ILE A 95 -3.68 -13.08 -14.07
CA ILE A 95 -2.70 -12.16 -14.67
C ILE A 95 -1.71 -12.99 -15.45
N LYS A 96 -1.64 -12.81 -16.76
CA LYS A 96 -0.82 -13.60 -17.67
C LYS A 96 0.04 -12.71 -18.56
N ASN A 97 1.19 -13.25 -18.99
CA ASN A 97 2.12 -12.54 -19.85
C ASN A 97 1.86 -12.80 -21.32
N THR A 98 1.57 -11.75 -22.08
CA THR A 98 1.36 -11.84 -23.55
C THR A 98 2.61 -12.28 -24.29
N PHE A 99 3.80 -11.96 -23.78
CA PHE A 99 5.10 -12.29 -24.40
C PHE A 99 5.67 -13.61 -23.91
N ALA A 100 5.09 -14.22 -22.87
CA ALA A 100 5.46 -15.51 -22.32
C ALA A 100 4.19 -16.28 -21.91
N PRO A 101 3.33 -16.70 -22.87
CA PRO A 101 2.02 -17.30 -22.61
C PRO A 101 2.12 -18.68 -21.91
N GLU A 102 3.26 -19.33 -21.94
CA GLU A 102 3.58 -20.57 -21.23
C GLU A 102 3.81 -20.38 -19.74
N GLU A 103 4.10 -19.16 -19.29
CA GLU A 103 4.24 -18.85 -17.88
C GLU A 103 2.89 -18.96 -17.16
N PRO A 104 2.86 -19.57 -15.94
CA PRO A 104 1.60 -19.87 -15.27
C PRO A 104 0.80 -18.63 -14.88
N GLY A 105 1.47 -17.49 -14.67
CA GLY A 105 0.82 -16.28 -14.20
C GLY A 105 0.34 -16.37 -12.75
N THR A 106 -0.38 -15.34 -12.28
CA THR A 106 -0.96 -15.28 -10.92
C THR A 106 -2.47 -15.38 -10.97
N VAL A 107 -3.07 -16.28 -10.16
CA VAL A 107 -4.52 -16.30 -9.97
C VAL A 107 -4.92 -15.49 -8.72
N ILE A 108 -5.88 -14.60 -8.88
CA ILE A 108 -6.51 -13.80 -7.82
C ILE A 108 -7.89 -14.38 -7.55
N LYS A 109 -8.20 -14.80 -6.33
CA LYS A 109 -9.48 -15.39 -5.94
C LYS A 109 -9.82 -15.14 -4.46
N ASN A 110 -11.00 -15.57 -3.98
CA ASN A 110 -11.46 -15.25 -2.61
C ASN A 110 -10.52 -15.77 -1.51
N GLU A 111 -10.02 -16.98 -1.66
CA GLU A 111 -9.13 -17.59 -0.67
C GLU A 111 -7.80 -17.96 -1.35
N ALA A 112 -6.72 -17.35 -0.89
CA ALA A 112 -5.40 -17.87 -1.17
C ALA A 112 -5.25 -19.18 -0.38
N THR A 113 -4.90 -20.27 -1.03
CA THR A 113 -4.51 -21.49 -0.32
C THR A 113 -3.30 -21.14 0.54
N ALA A 114 -3.36 -21.41 1.84
CA ALA A 114 -2.27 -21.08 2.75
C ALA A 114 -0.95 -21.67 2.21
N THR A 115 -0.14 -20.83 1.61
CA THR A 115 1.20 -21.20 1.07
C THR A 115 2.23 -21.34 2.17
N GLY A 116 1.81 -21.31 3.44
CA GLY A 116 2.68 -21.40 4.62
C GLY A 116 3.41 -20.08 4.95
N THR A 117 3.33 -19.07 4.12
CA THR A 117 3.90 -17.73 4.38
C THR A 117 2.82 -16.76 4.82
N SER A 118 3.07 -16.04 5.92
CA SER A 118 2.14 -15.02 6.43
C SER A 118 2.18 -13.73 5.61
N ILE A 119 3.23 -13.54 4.81
CA ILE A 119 3.47 -12.36 3.96
C ILE A 119 3.49 -12.82 2.51
N GLN A 120 2.72 -12.14 1.66
CA GLN A 120 2.67 -12.39 0.21
C GLN A 120 3.60 -11.47 -0.58
N GLY A 121 3.78 -10.24 -0.13
CA GLY A 121 4.64 -9.31 -0.85
C GLY A 121 5.00 -8.06 -0.07
N ILE A 122 5.95 -7.33 -0.63
CA ILE A 122 6.45 -6.05 -0.14
C ILE A 122 6.29 -5.03 -1.26
N SER A 123 5.76 -3.88 -0.91
CA SER A 123 5.53 -2.81 -1.88
C SER A 123 5.89 -1.45 -1.32
N SER A 124 5.99 -0.43 -2.18
CA SER A 124 6.28 0.94 -1.75
C SER A 124 5.56 1.99 -2.57
N ILE A 125 5.26 3.12 -1.94
CA ILE A 125 4.79 4.35 -2.58
C ILE A 125 5.85 5.41 -2.36
N ASN A 126 6.34 6.00 -3.42
CA ASN A 126 7.30 7.10 -3.37
C ASN A 126 6.59 8.46 -3.39
N SER A 127 7.35 9.52 -3.15
CA SER A 127 6.88 10.92 -3.24
C SER A 127 5.73 11.23 -2.28
N ILE A 128 5.88 10.78 -1.03
CA ILE A 128 4.96 11.06 0.07
C ILE A 128 5.47 12.24 0.88
N VAL A 129 4.55 13.05 1.34
CA VAL A 129 4.80 14.14 2.30
C VAL A 129 3.95 13.91 3.52
N LEU A 130 4.55 14.00 4.70
CA LEU A 130 3.84 14.00 5.97
C LEU A 130 3.49 15.43 6.39
N LEU A 131 2.26 15.61 6.81
CA LEU A 131 1.73 16.85 7.37
C LEU A 131 1.29 16.55 8.80
N SER A 132 1.91 17.19 9.78
CA SER A 132 1.59 17.01 11.20
C SER A 132 0.84 18.23 11.74
N LEU A 133 -0.35 17.97 12.26
CA LEU A 133 -1.14 18.89 13.06
C LEU A 133 -0.89 18.55 14.53
N GLU A 134 -0.24 19.44 15.26
CA GLU A 134 0.17 19.22 16.64
C GLU A 134 -0.23 20.40 17.52
N GLY A 135 -0.53 20.13 18.80
CA GLY A 135 -0.80 21.19 19.76
C GLY A 135 -1.50 20.73 21.02
N SER A 136 -1.17 21.36 22.14
CA SER A 136 -1.76 21.09 23.46
C SER A 136 -3.24 21.41 23.53
N GLY A 137 -3.72 22.31 22.67
CA GLY A 137 -5.14 22.67 22.59
C GLY A 137 -6.04 21.64 21.89
N MET A 138 -5.49 20.53 21.43
CA MET A 138 -6.26 19.45 20.80
C MET A 138 -6.78 18.42 21.81
N VAL A 139 -6.10 18.27 22.93
CA VAL A 139 -6.36 17.22 23.94
C VAL A 139 -7.77 17.35 24.53
N GLY A 140 -8.55 16.26 24.44
CA GLY A 140 -9.90 16.20 24.99
C GLY A 140 -10.94 17.07 24.27
N ILE A 141 -10.59 17.70 23.15
CA ILE A 141 -11.52 18.55 22.38
C ILE A 141 -11.96 17.81 21.11
N PRO A 142 -13.24 17.41 21.01
CA PRO A 142 -13.73 16.70 19.83
C PRO A 142 -13.79 17.61 18.60
N GLY A 143 -13.56 17.00 17.42
CA GLY A 143 -13.80 17.67 16.15
C GLY A 143 -12.54 18.07 15.36
N PHE A 144 -11.33 18.01 15.94
CA PHE A 144 -10.09 18.31 15.19
C PHE A 144 -9.92 17.40 13.98
N SER A 145 -10.06 16.09 14.13
CA SER A 145 -9.97 15.14 13.01
C SER A 145 -11.01 15.45 11.93
N LYS A 146 -12.28 15.75 12.32
CA LYS A 146 -13.31 16.12 11.34
C LYS A 146 -12.86 17.33 10.51
N ARG A 147 -12.42 18.41 11.15
CA ARG A 147 -12.02 19.65 10.47
C ARG A 147 -10.83 19.44 9.54
N LEU A 148 -9.84 18.65 9.99
CA LEU A 148 -8.68 18.30 9.18
C LEU A 148 -9.08 17.56 7.90
N PHE A 149 -9.85 16.48 8.01
CA PHE A 149 -10.27 15.70 6.85
C PHE A 149 -11.28 16.45 5.98
N GLU A 150 -12.13 17.27 6.54
CA GLU A 150 -13.07 18.13 5.80
C GLU A 150 -12.32 19.18 4.94
N ALA A 151 -11.28 19.81 5.49
CA ALA A 151 -10.44 20.74 4.74
C ALA A 151 -9.74 20.07 3.56
N LEU A 152 -9.17 18.88 3.76
CA LEU A 152 -8.52 18.11 2.70
C LEU A 152 -9.53 17.61 1.65
N ALA A 153 -10.68 17.10 2.07
CA ALA A 153 -11.72 16.61 1.17
C ALA A 153 -12.30 17.72 0.30
N ASN A 154 -12.59 18.91 0.87
CA ASN A 154 -13.07 20.07 0.12
C ASN A 154 -12.06 20.56 -0.92
N ALA A 155 -10.78 20.35 -0.68
CA ALA A 155 -9.71 20.64 -1.64
C ALA A 155 -9.43 19.48 -2.61
N SER A 156 -10.22 18.39 -2.56
CA SER A 156 -10.04 17.18 -3.38
C SER A 156 -8.66 16.53 -3.19
N ILE A 157 -8.11 16.59 -1.98
CA ILE A 157 -6.81 16.00 -1.63
C ILE A 157 -7.03 14.61 -1.04
N ASN A 158 -6.45 13.60 -1.67
CA ASN A 158 -6.47 12.23 -1.17
C ASN A 158 -5.47 12.05 -0.03
N VAL A 159 -5.91 11.42 1.07
CA VAL A 159 -5.06 11.03 2.20
C VAL A 159 -4.65 9.57 2.03
N ILE A 160 -3.34 9.31 1.97
CA ILE A 160 -2.76 7.99 1.72
C ILE A 160 -2.49 7.24 3.03
N LEU A 161 -2.10 7.96 4.07
CA LEU A 161 -1.77 7.41 5.38
C LEU A 161 -2.27 8.34 6.49
N ILE A 162 -2.76 7.75 7.57
CA ILE A 162 -3.21 8.45 8.77
C ILE A 162 -2.57 7.80 9.97
N THR A 163 -1.96 8.60 10.84
CA THR A 163 -1.55 8.15 12.15
C THR A 163 -1.88 9.22 13.19
N GLN A 164 -2.32 8.79 14.36
CA GLN A 164 -2.70 9.68 15.46
C GLN A 164 -2.09 9.15 16.75
N GLY A 165 -1.41 10.02 17.48
CA GLY A 165 -0.91 9.71 18.82
C GLY A 165 -2.08 9.45 19.79
N SER A 166 -1.97 8.42 20.64
CA SER A 166 -2.99 8.09 21.64
C SER A 166 -3.22 9.19 22.68
N SER A 167 -2.31 10.14 22.79
CA SER A 167 -2.41 11.32 23.64
C SER A 167 -3.29 12.44 23.05
N GLU A 168 -3.85 12.25 21.83
CA GLU A 168 -4.63 13.25 21.08
C GLU A 168 -3.86 14.57 20.78
N HIS A 169 -2.56 14.57 21.01
CA HIS A 169 -1.69 15.74 20.82
C HIS A 169 -1.33 15.99 19.37
N SER A 170 -1.42 14.96 18.53
CA SER A 170 -0.99 15.05 17.15
C SER A 170 -1.81 14.17 16.22
N ILE A 171 -2.08 14.68 15.02
CA ILE A 171 -2.62 13.94 13.88
C ILE A 171 -1.66 14.15 12.72
N CYS A 172 -1.11 13.07 12.19
CA CYS A 172 -0.23 13.10 11.04
C CYS A 172 -0.92 12.45 9.84
N VAL A 173 -0.90 13.11 8.70
CA VAL A 173 -1.46 12.61 7.44
C VAL A 173 -0.39 12.57 6.36
N GLY A 174 -0.36 11.47 5.61
CA GLY A 174 0.47 11.32 4.41
C GLY A 174 -0.33 11.67 3.16
N VAL A 175 0.20 12.56 2.34
CA VAL A 175 -0.38 12.95 1.06
C VAL A 175 0.67 12.81 -0.04
N ASP A 176 0.24 12.83 -1.30
CA ASP A 176 1.15 12.89 -2.43
C ASP A 176 1.88 14.25 -2.46
N GLU A 177 3.15 14.23 -2.86
CA GLU A 177 4.01 15.41 -2.83
C GLU A 177 3.44 16.57 -3.65
N TYR A 178 2.83 16.30 -4.82
CA TYR A 178 2.24 17.34 -5.65
C TYR A 178 1.09 18.11 -4.95
N ALA A 179 0.38 17.46 -4.01
CA ALA A 179 -0.72 18.04 -3.26
C ALA A 179 -0.27 18.78 -1.99
N SER A 180 0.98 18.61 -1.56
CA SER A 180 1.46 19.00 -0.23
C SER A 180 1.35 20.50 0.07
N ALA A 181 1.65 21.36 -0.91
CA ALA A 181 1.54 22.80 -0.75
C ALA A 181 0.08 23.25 -0.53
N LYS A 182 -0.84 22.71 -1.33
CA LYS A 182 -2.28 22.99 -1.19
C LYS A 182 -2.84 22.39 0.10
N ALA A 183 -2.38 21.21 0.47
CA ALA A 183 -2.78 20.56 1.73
C ALA A 183 -2.39 21.44 2.93
N LYS A 184 -1.15 21.93 2.98
CA LYS A 184 -0.71 22.83 4.04
C LYS A 184 -1.58 24.10 4.09
N GLU A 185 -1.80 24.75 2.95
CA GLU A 185 -2.60 25.98 2.86
C GLU A 185 -4.01 25.80 3.46
N VAL A 186 -4.72 24.72 3.06
CA VAL A 186 -6.11 24.52 3.50
C VAL A 186 -6.19 24.08 4.97
N ILE A 187 -5.17 23.36 5.48
CA ILE A 187 -5.10 22.99 6.89
C ILE A 187 -4.80 24.23 7.73
N ASP A 188 -3.79 25.03 7.38
CA ASP A 188 -3.45 26.27 8.09
C ASP A 188 -4.66 27.21 8.14
N ALA A 189 -5.41 27.36 7.05
CA ALA A 189 -6.65 28.16 7.01
C ALA A 189 -7.74 27.58 7.92
N ALA A 190 -7.92 26.27 7.96
CA ALA A 190 -8.92 25.62 8.79
C ALA A 190 -8.62 25.78 10.28
N PHE A 191 -7.36 25.91 10.68
CA PHE A 191 -6.90 26.03 12.05
C PHE A 191 -6.29 27.40 12.40
N ALA A 192 -6.55 28.43 11.58
CA ALA A 192 -5.94 29.76 11.73
C ALA A 192 -6.15 30.34 13.14
N TYR A 193 -7.35 30.24 13.72
CA TYR A 193 -7.64 30.75 15.05
C TYR A 193 -6.84 30.02 16.13
N GLU A 194 -6.74 28.69 16.05
CA GLU A 194 -5.99 27.91 17.01
C GLU A 194 -4.48 28.15 16.89
N ILE A 195 -3.99 28.40 15.69
CA ILE A 195 -2.57 28.76 15.44
C ILE A 195 -2.28 30.15 16.01
N GLU A 196 -3.12 31.15 15.75
CA GLU A 196 -2.98 32.50 16.30
C GLU A 196 -3.02 32.54 17.84
N THR A 197 -3.82 31.67 18.43
CA THR A 197 -3.98 31.57 19.88
C THR A 197 -2.98 30.60 20.54
N ASN A 198 -2.01 30.07 19.79
CA ASN A 198 -0.99 29.12 20.25
C ASN A 198 -1.58 27.83 20.87
N LYS A 199 -2.75 27.40 20.42
CA LYS A 199 -3.39 26.13 20.82
C LYS A 199 -2.94 24.98 19.92
N VAL A 200 -2.57 25.30 18.69
CA VAL A 200 -2.07 24.41 17.67
C VAL A 200 -0.82 25.05 17.05
N ASP A 201 0.18 24.25 16.78
CA ASP A 201 1.38 24.72 16.10
C ASP A 201 1.14 24.86 14.58
N PRO A 202 1.88 25.73 13.89
CA PRO A 202 1.88 25.76 12.43
C PRO A 202 2.19 24.38 11.84
N ILE A 203 1.48 24.00 10.77
CA ILE A 203 1.62 22.66 10.18
C ILE A 203 3.06 22.36 9.79
N ILE A 204 3.60 21.29 10.37
CA ILE A 204 4.90 20.75 10.04
C ILE A 204 4.79 19.91 8.76
N VAL A 205 5.71 20.16 7.82
CA VAL A 205 5.75 19.46 6.52
C VAL A 205 7.08 18.73 6.40
N GLU A 206 7.04 17.40 6.32
CA GLU A 206 8.22 16.57 6.10
C GLU A 206 8.15 15.94 4.70
N LYS A 207 9.16 16.22 3.86
CA LYS A 207 9.26 15.79 2.45
C LYS A 207 10.29 14.69 2.28
N GLU A 208 10.45 14.25 1.01
CA GLU A 208 11.40 13.20 0.62
C GLU A 208 11.14 11.87 1.34
N LEU A 209 9.88 11.55 1.52
CA LEU A 209 9.43 10.33 2.18
C LEU A 209 8.81 9.34 1.21
N SER A 210 8.82 8.09 1.63
CA SER A 210 8.17 6.97 0.96
C SER A 210 7.53 6.05 1.98
N ILE A 211 6.47 5.37 1.58
CA ILE A 211 5.86 4.30 2.38
C ILE A 211 6.42 2.97 1.89
N VAL A 212 6.84 2.10 2.80
CA VAL A 212 7.07 0.68 2.55
C VAL A 212 6.03 -0.12 3.31
N ALA A 213 5.47 -1.15 2.67
CA ALA A 213 4.43 -1.97 3.26
C ALA A 213 4.72 -3.46 3.04
N ILE A 214 4.49 -4.27 4.07
CA ILE A 214 4.37 -5.72 3.97
C ILE A 214 2.89 -6.08 3.91
N VAL A 215 2.53 -7.01 3.02
CA VAL A 215 1.14 -7.39 2.75
C VAL A 215 0.94 -8.90 2.89
N GLY A 216 -0.15 -9.31 3.57
CA GLY A 216 -0.56 -10.69 3.68
C GLY A 216 -1.82 -10.86 4.54
N ASP A 217 -2.75 -11.73 4.14
CA ASP A 217 -4.02 -11.95 4.83
C ASP A 217 -3.87 -12.67 6.19
N ASN A 218 -2.80 -13.44 6.38
CA ASN A 218 -2.61 -14.27 7.55
C ASN A 218 -1.77 -13.64 8.67
N MET A 219 -1.43 -12.34 8.57
CA MET A 219 -0.59 -11.67 9.57
C MET A 219 -1.23 -11.64 10.96
N LYS A 220 -2.56 -11.51 11.03
CA LYS A 220 -3.34 -11.44 12.28
C LYS A 220 -3.11 -12.64 13.21
N ASN A 221 -2.89 -13.82 12.63
CA ASN A 221 -2.72 -15.06 13.38
C ASN A 221 -1.25 -15.41 13.65
N HIS A 222 -0.31 -14.56 13.23
CA HIS A 222 1.12 -14.79 13.38
C HIS A 222 1.77 -13.68 14.20
N SER A 223 2.02 -14.00 15.46
CA SER A 223 2.73 -13.08 16.36
C SER A 223 4.16 -12.81 15.87
N GLY A 224 4.65 -11.60 16.12
CA GLY A 224 6.03 -11.22 15.86
C GLY A 224 6.31 -10.63 14.45
N ILE A 225 5.34 -10.59 13.53
CA ILE A 225 5.55 -10.02 12.17
C ILE A 225 6.00 -8.56 12.24
N SER A 226 5.29 -7.72 13.01
CA SER A 226 5.68 -6.32 13.20
C SER A 226 7.06 -6.19 13.81
N GLY A 227 7.37 -7.03 14.82
CA GLY A 227 8.69 -7.09 15.44
C GLY A 227 9.80 -7.43 14.44
N LYS A 228 9.58 -8.41 13.57
CA LYS A 228 10.52 -8.76 12.48
C LYS A 228 10.72 -7.60 11.51
N MET A 229 9.62 -6.97 11.04
CA MET A 229 9.70 -5.83 10.12
C MET A 229 10.54 -4.70 10.72
N PHE A 230 10.19 -4.25 11.92
CA PHE A 230 10.88 -3.12 12.54
C PHE A 230 12.32 -3.45 12.97
N SER A 231 12.58 -4.68 13.41
CA SER A 231 13.92 -5.13 13.70
C SER A 231 14.81 -5.20 12.45
N ALA A 232 14.28 -5.68 11.32
CA ALA A 232 15.01 -5.73 10.05
C ALA A 232 15.38 -4.31 9.58
N LEU A 233 14.42 -3.37 9.61
CA LEU A 233 14.66 -1.97 9.27
C LEU A 233 15.68 -1.32 10.20
N GLY A 234 15.49 -1.44 11.52
CA GLY A 234 16.35 -0.81 12.54
C GLY A 234 17.78 -1.33 12.52
N ARG A 235 18.00 -2.66 12.44
CA ARG A 235 19.35 -3.26 12.33
C ARG A 235 20.12 -2.79 11.11
N ASN A 236 19.41 -2.39 10.05
CA ASN A 236 20.00 -1.89 8.81
C ASN A 236 20.03 -0.35 8.73
N GLY A 237 19.80 0.34 9.85
CA GLY A 237 19.91 1.81 9.93
C GLY A 237 18.83 2.52 9.10
N VAL A 238 17.64 1.92 8.92
CA VAL A 238 16.49 2.58 8.30
C VAL A 238 15.65 3.22 9.40
N SER A 239 15.56 4.55 9.37
CA SER A 239 14.77 5.32 10.34
C SER A 239 13.30 5.38 9.91
N ILE A 240 12.39 5.08 10.84
CA ILE A 240 10.94 5.11 10.62
C ILE A 240 10.38 6.44 11.14
N ARG A 241 9.60 7.15 10.31
CA ARG A 241 8.95 8.43 10.64
C ARG A 241 7.53 8.24 11.18
N ALA A 242 6.78 7.34 10.55
CA ALA A 242 5.42 7.02 10.95
C ALA A 242 5.12 5.55 10.68
N ILE A 243 4.17 4.98 11.42
CA ILE A 243 3.72 3.60 11.27
C ILE A 243 2.21 3.60 11.17
N ALA A 244 1.66 2.81 10.26
CA ALA A 244 0.24 2.52 10.19
C ALA A 244 0.01 1.02 10.09
N GLN A 245 -0.88 0.51 10.96
CA GLN A 245 -1.35 -0.86 10.94
C GLN A 245 -2.84 -0.86 11.26
N GLY A 246 -3.66 -1.37 10.35
CA GLY A 246 -5.10 -1.48 10.56
C GLY A 246 -5.45 -2.71 11.40
N SER A 247 -6.64 -2.71 11.99
CA SER A 247 -7.16 -3.86 12.76
C SER A 247 -7.40 -5.11 11.89
N SER A 248 -7.48 -4.97 10.58
CA SER A 248 -7.53 -6.08 9.62
C SER A 248 -6.21 -6.84 9.53
N GLU A 249 -5.09 -6.18 9.89
CA GLU A 249 -3.72 -6.71 9.84
C GLU A 249 -3.33 -7.30 8.48
N ARG A 250 -3.86 -6.75 7.39
CA ARG A 250 -3.52 -7.17 6.02
C ARG A 250 -2.30 -6.46 5.48
N ASN A 251 -1.96 -5.31 6.05
CA ASN A 251 -0.72 -4.62 5.78
C ASN A 251 -0.15 -3.99 7.06
N ILE A 252 1.16 -3.84 7.06
CA ILE A 252 1.88 -3.01 8.02
C ILE A 252 2.72 -2.05 7.19
N SER A 253 2.51 -0.77 7.38
CA SER A 253 3.14 0.29 6.61
C SER A 253 4.06 1.12 7.49
N ALA A 254 5.24 1.45 6.98
CA ALA A 254 6.20 2.35 7.61
C ALA A 254 6.58 3.47 6.64
N VAL A 255 6.58 4.71 7.12
CA VAL A 255 7.09 5.85 6.37
C VAL A 255 8.58 6.00 6.69
N ILE A 256 9.38 6.07 5.64
CA ILE A 256 10.85 6.17 5.70
C ILE A 256 11.37 7.23 4.74
N SER A 257 12.65 7.59 4.84
CA SER A 257 13.29 8.43 3.81
C SER A 257 13.27 7.74 2.44
N THR A 258 12.99 8.48 1.38
CA THR A 258 13.03 7.97 0.00
C THR A 258 14.40 7.39 -0.37
N ALA A 259 15.49 7.95 0.18
CA ALA A 259 16.84 7.45 -0.03
C ALA A 259 17.05 6.01 0.49
N ASP A 260 16.27 5.60 1.49
CA ASP A 260 16.39 4.27 2.11
C ASP A 260 15.47 3.20 1.49
N VAL A 261 14.58 3.55 0.54
CA VAL A 261 13.57 2.62 0.00
C VAL A 261 14.19 1.34 -0.54
N LYS A 262 15.20 1.45 -1.40
CA LYS A 262 15.85 0.27 -1.98
C LYS A 262 16.44 -0.64 -0.90
N LYS A 263 17.13 -0.06 0.08
CA LYS A 263 17.69 -0.80 1.23
C LYS A 263 16.58 -1.46 2.05
N ALA A 264 15.53 -0.71 2.39
CA ALA A 264 14.41 -1.20 3.16
C ALA A 264 13.72 -2.39 2.50
N ILE A 265 13.39 -2.30 1.21
CA ILE A 265 12.73 -3.39 0.48
C ILE A 265 13.62 -4.63 0.42
N ASN A 266 14.93 -4.49 0.17
CA ASN A 266 15.85 -5.62 0.14
C ASN A 266 15.96 -6.32 1.49
N VAL A 267 16.15 -5.57 2.59
CA VAL A 267 16.28 -6.20 3.92
C VAL A 267 14.95 -6.83 4.40
N LEU A 268 13.82 -6.25 4.04
CA LEU A 268 12.52 -6.87 4.32
C LEU A 268 12.31 -8.13 3.47
N HIS A 269 12.69 -8.10 2.19
CA HIS A 269 12.58 -9.28 1.33
C HIS A 269 13.47 -10.43 1.83
N GLU A 270 14.71 -10.13 2.20
CA GLU A 270 15.60 -11.11 2.83
C GLU A 270 14.98 -11.69 4.11
N GLU A 271 14.49 -10.85 5.03
CA GLU A 271 13.91 -11.28 6.30
C GLU A 271 12.68 -12.17 6.16
N PHE A 272 11.80 -11.89 5.17
CA PHE A 272 10.52 -12.59 5.04
C PHE A 272 10.52 -13.72 4.00
N PHE A 273 11.40 -13.65 2.98
CA PHE A 273 11.35 -14.60 1.86
C PHE A 273 12.63 -15.41 1.67
N GLU A 274 13.77 -14.98 2.22
CA GLU A 274 15.07 -15.63 1.98
C GLU A 274 15.67 -16.28 3.23
N THR A 275 15.27 -15.88 4.43
CA THR A 275 15.81 -16.40 5.70
C THR A 275 15.35 -17.84 5.93
N THR A 276 15.98 -18.77 5.26
CA THR A 276 16.03 -20.17 5.65
C THR A 276 17.14 -20.28 6.72
N TYR A 277 16.82 -20.82 7.89
CA TYR A 277 17.86 -21.19 8.87
C TYR A 277 18.91 -22.04 8.17
N LYS A 278 20.10 -21.50 7.91
CA LYS A 278 21.23 -22.31 7.51
C LYS A 278 21.62 -23.12 8.72
N GLN A 279 21.42 -24.42 8.67
CA GLN A 279 21.96 -25.36 9.65
C GLN A 279 23.48 -25.31 9.50
N VAL A 280 24.15 -24.62 10.42
CA VAL A 280 25.61 -24.61 10.48
C VAL A 280 26.03 -25.85 11.24
N ASN A 281 26.55 -26.85 10.55
CA ASN A 281 27.21 -28.00 11.19
C ASN A 281 28.59 -27.56 11.68
N LEU A 282 28.72 -27.31 12.97
CA LEU A 282 29.99 -26.99 13.59
C LEU A 282 30.70 -28.30 13.96
N PHE A 283 31.76 -28.65 13.25
CA PHE A 283 32.67 -29.74 13.65
C PHE A 283 33.74 -29.16 14.60
N ILE A 284 33.67 -29.55 15.87
CA ILE A 284 34.75 -29.30 16.82
C ILE A 284 35.64 -30.56 16.84
N ALA A 285 36.80 -30.48 16.21
CA ALA A 285 37.84 -31.50 16.34
C ALA A 285 38.62 -31.15 17.59
N GLY A 286 38.45 -31.94 18.69
CA GLY A 286 39.32 -31.92 19.86
C GLY A 286 40.62 -32.66 19.53
N LEU A 287 41.75 -32.07 19.88
CA LEU A 287 43.06 -32.75 19.96
C LEU A 287 43.17 -33.52 21.25
#